data_642e249cc4c4f063337d7c71df9154d5
#
_entry.id   642e249cc4c4f063337d7c71df9154d5
#
_cell.length_a   1.000
_cell.length_b   1.000
_cell.length_c   1.000
_cell.angle_alpha   90.00
_cell.angle_beta   90.00
_cell.angle_gamma   90.00
#
_symmetry.space_group_name_H-M   'P 1'
#
loop_
_entity.id
_entity.type
_entity.pdbx_description
1 polymer ?
#
loop_
_entity_poly.entity_id
_entity_poly.type
_entity_poly.pdbx_seq_one_letter_code
_entity_poly.pdbx_strand_id
1 'polypeptide(L)'
;MQFLHTVFESRTFYLHYKDKYDLLDKLEQKLFDDLKINFQKERQSIIRKVVKDKTDLWRKNYLFLNGIIGAIDQERDLYKVLFSNNGDQRFWQKLRAILTKEMRSRAQLYNVHLTDKIPSYYAQELLIDGLLSLIKAWIDNPHPESVEHFSKILNFSQMLAPIDLLEKN
;
A
#
# COMPACT_ATOMS: atom_id res chain seq x y z
N MET A 1 -1.49 -10.07 20.62
CA MET A 1 -1.90 -9.36 21.86
C MET A 1 -0.93 -9.56 23.03
N GLN A 2 -0.28 -10.72 23.18
CA GLN A 2 0.73 -10.96 24.22
C GLN A 2 1.98 -10.07 24.10
N PHE A 3 2.44 -9.78 22.90
CA PHE A 3 3.64 -8.95 22.68
C PHE A 3 3.48 -7.50 23.20
N LEU A 4 2.31 -6.92 23.03
CA LEU A 4 2.02 -5.57 23.55
C LEU A 4 1.94 -5.58 25.08
N HIS A 5 1.41 -6.63 25.71
CA HIS A 5 1.29 -6.73 27.17
C HIS A 5 2.66 -6.70 27.87
N THR A 6 3.66 -7.40 27.32
CA THR A 6 5.02 -7.47 27.90
C THR A 6 5.78 -6.14 27.79
N VAL A 7 5.48 -5.33 26.79
CA VAL A 7 6.11 -4.00 26.59
C VAL A 7 5.54 -2.97 27.55
N PHE A 8 4.27 -3.13 27.96
CA PHE A 8 3.58 -2.17 28.85
C PHE A 8 4.00 -2.22 30.33
N GLU A 9 4.64 -3.32 30.78
CA GLU A 9 5.04 -3.48 32.19
C GLU A 9 6.41 -2.88 32.52
N SER A 10 7.16 -2.36 31.53
CA SER A 10 8.49 -1.82 31.80
C SER A 10 8.46 -0.32 32.04
N ARG A 11 9.18 0.12 33.11
CA ARG A 11 9.46 1.53 33.44
C ARG A 11 10.00 2.30 32.22
N THR A 12 10.65 1.62 31.30
CA THR A 12 11.19 2.13 30.03
C THR A 12 10.10 2.57 29.06
N PHE A 13 8.93 1.93 29.06
CA PHE A 13 7.81 2.31 28.19
C PHE A 13 7.37 3.75 28.43
N TYR A 14 7.13 4.11 29.69
CA TYR A 14 6.66 5.43 30.09
C TYR A 14 7.70 6.54 29.95
N LEU A 15 8.97 6.20 29.73
CA LEU A 15 10.01 7.18 29.37
C LEU A 15 9.88 7.66 27.90
N HIS A 16 9.31 6.82 27.03
CA HIS A 16 9.24 7.07 25.59
C HIS A 16 7.84 7.34 25.08
N TYR A 17 6.82 6.83 25.76
CA TYR A 17 5.41 6.91 25.34
C TYR A 17 4.52 7.33 26.50
N LYS A 18 3.60 8.25 26.22
CA LYS A 18 2.63 8.73 27.24
C LYS A 18 1.66 7.62 27.64
N ASP A 19 1.19 6.86 26.63
CA ASP A 19 0.28 5.74 26.76
C ASP A 19 0.34 4.83 25.51
N LYS A 20 -0.52 3.81 25.47
CA LYS A 20 -0.62 2.89 24.33
C LYS A 20 -1.04 3.57 23.01
N TYR A 21 -1.79 4.66 23.10
CA TYR A 21 -2.26 5.38 21.91
C TYR A 21 -1.13 6.23 21.32
N ASP A 22 -0.30 6.86 22.16
CA ASP A 22 0.91 7.57 21.74
C ASP A 22 1.91 6.62 21.06
N LEU A 23 2.07 5.39 21.58
CA LEU A 23 2.87 4.35 20.92
C LEU A 23 2.29 4.00 19.54
N LEU A 24 0.97 3.74 19.46
CA LEU A 24 0.30 3.37 18.22
C LEU A 24 0.45 4.48 17.17
N ASP A 25 0.18 5.73 17.55
CA ASP A 25 0.31 6.88 16.66
C ASP A 25 1.75 7.03 16.12
N LYS A 26 2.78 6.81 16.97
CA LYS A 26 4.18 6.85 16.52
C LYS A 26 4.54 5.71 15.59
N LEU A 27 4.02 4.50 15.83
CA LEU A 27 4.22 3.36 14.93
C LEU A 27 3.55 3.59 13.58
N GLU A 28 2.29 4.06 13.57
CA GLU A 28 1.59 4.43 12.33
C GLU A 28 2.34 5.52 11.56
N GLN A 29 2.80 6.56 12.27
CA GLN A 29 3.56 7.65 11.64
C GLN A 29 4.84 7.12 11.00
N LYS A 30 5.59 6.24 11.68
CA LYS A 30 6.77 5.59 11.12
C LYS A 30 6.44 4.86 9.82
N LEU A 31 5.39 4.03 9.81
CA LEU A 31 4.97 3.29 8.61
C LEU A 31 4.64 4.22 7.43
N PHE A 32 3.93 5.31 7.71
CA PHE A 32 3.60 6.29 6.66
C PHE A 32 4.82 7.03 6.15
N ASP A 33 5.78 7.33 7.01
CA ASP A 33 7.01 8.01 6.60
C ASP A 33 7.92 7.08 5.80
N ASP A 34 8.01 5.80 6.16
CA ASP A 34 8.72 4.78 5.39
C ASP A 34 8.12 4.61 3.98
N LEU A 35 6.78 4.58 3.87
CA LEU A 35 6.11 4.58 2.57
C LEU A 35 6.42 5.83 1.75
N LYS A 36 6.33 7.02 2.34
CA LYS A 36 6.63 8.29 1.65
C LYS A 36 8.09 8.34 1.17
N ILE A 37 9.03 7.85 1.99
CA ILE A 37 10.45 7.76 1.60
C ILE A 37 10.61 6.85 0.38
N ASN A 38 9.95 5.68 0.35
CA ASN A 38 9.97 4.79 -0.80
C ASN A 38 9.38 5.45 -2.05
N PHE A 39 8.26 6.18 -1.91
CA PHE A 39 7.68 6.95 -3.02
C PHE A 39 8.63 8.01 -3.57
N GLN A 40 9.33 8.72 -2.69
CA GLN A 40 10.28 9.76 -3.10
C GLN A 40 11.50 9.17 -3.83
N LYS A 41 12.07 8.09 -3.32
CA LYS A 41 13.21 7.40 -3.94
C LYS A 41 12.87 6.94 -5.35
N GLU A 42 11.70 6.35 -5.51
CA GLU A 42 11.27 5.82 -6.79
C GLU A 42 10.93 6.95 -7.77
N ARG A 43 10.24 8.02 -7.32
CA ARG A 43 10.01 9.22 -8.16
C ARG A 43 11.30 9.83 -8.69
N GLN A 44 12.33 9.94 -7.87
CA GLN A 44 13.64 10.45 -8.30
C GLN A 44 14.26 9.60 -9.41
N SER A 45 14.04 8.27 -9.37
CA SER A 45 14.52 7.37 -10.42
C SER A 45 13.77 7.54 -11.75
N ILE A 46 12.53 8.05 -11.70
CA ILE A 46 11.62 8.18 -12.84
C ILE A 46 11.72 9.56 -13.52
N ILE A 47 11.96 10.64 -12.79
CA ILE A 47 12.03 12.02 -13.33
C ILE A 47 12.99 12.13 -14.52
N ARG A 48 13.95 11.22 -14.63
CA ARG A 48 14.90 11.17 -15.74
C ARG A 48 14.43 10.39 -16.97
N LYS A 49 13.23 9.78 -16.94
CA LYS A 49 12.76 8.87 -18.01
C LYS A 49 11.31 9.20 -18.40
N VAL A 50 11.13 9.77 -19.58
CA VAL A 50 9.81 9.98 -20.17
C VAL A 50 9.09 8.63 -20.35
N VAL A 51 7.78 8.58 -20.03
CA VAL A 51 6.94 7.41 -20.34
C VAL A 51 6.72 7.39 -21.85
N LYS A 52 7.14 6.31 -22.51
CA LYS A 52 7.10 6.18 -23.97
C LYS A 52 5.76 5.61 -24.45
N ASP A 53 5.25 4.61 -23.75
CA ASP A 53 4.06 3.86 -24.11
C ASP A 53 3.43 3.15 -22.90
N LYS A 54 2.34 2.39 -23.14
CA LYS A 54 1.66 1.63 -22.08
C LYS A 54 2.54 0.56 -21.43
N THR A 55 3.46 -0.05 -22.18
CA THR A 55 4.37 -1.07 -21.66
C THR A 55 5.36 -0.47 -20.67
N ASP A 56 5.88 0.72 -20.98
CA ASP A 56 6.77 1.46 -20.08
C ASP A 56 6.03 1.94 -18.82
N LEU A 57 4.77 2.38 -18.97
CA LEU A 57 3.91 2.72 -17.84
C LEU A 57 3.67 1.51 -16.94
N TRP A 58 3.36 0.34 -17.52
CA TRP A 58 3.13 -0.91 -16.81
C TRP A 58 4.38 -1.34 -16.01
N ARG A 59 5.57 -1.27 -16.63
CA ARG A 59 6.84 -1.58 -15.97
C ARG A 59 7.14 -0.64 -14.81
N LYS A 60 6.87 0.65 -14.96
CA LYS A 60 7.06 1.65 -13.90
C LYS A 60 6.07 1.43 -12.76
N ASN A 61 4.82 1.06 -13.07
CA ASN A 61 3.84 0.69 -12.06
C ASN A 61 4.28 -0.54 -11.27
N TYR A 62 4.81 -1.58 -11.94
CA TYR A 62 5.37 -2.75 -11.26
C TYR A 62 6.49 -2.37 -10.27
N LEU A 63 7.44 -1.54 -10.67
CA LEU A 63 8.54 -1.11 -9.79
C LEU A 63 8.02 -0.35 -8.57
N PHE A 64 7.03 0.49 -8.78
CA PHE A 64 6.36 1.21 -7.69
C PHE A 64 5.66 0.26 -6.72
N LEU A 65 4.85 -0.65 -7.22
CA LEU A 65 4.14 -1.63 -6.39
C LEU A 65 5.13 -2.52 -5.64
N ASN A 66 6.19 -2.98 -6.29
CA ASN A 66 7.24 -3.79 -5.65
C ASN A 66 7.91 -3.04 -4.49
N GLY A 67 8.16 -1.75 -4.64
CA GLY A 67 8.69 -0.91 -3.55
C GLY A 67 7.73 -0.80 -2.36
N ILE A 68 6.43 -0.62 -2.62
CA ILE A 68 5.39 -0.58 -1.58
C ILE A 68 5.30 -1.93 -0.86
N ILE A 69 5.18 -3.02 -1.61
CA ILE A 69 5.03 -4.36 -1.05
C ILE A 69 6.26 -4.75 -0.24
N GLY A 70 7.47 -4.39 -0.71
CA GLY A 70 8.69 -4.58 0.06
C GLY A 70 8.72 -3.82 1.39
N ALA A 71 8.24 -2.58 1.41
CA ALA A 71 8.13 -1.79 2.64
C ALA A 71 7.08 -2.37 3.61
N ILE A 72 5.95 -2.84 3.09
CA ILE A 72 4.92 -3.50 3.89
C ILE A 72 5.43 -4.82 4.47
N ASP A 73 6.19 -5.60 3.69
CA ASP A 73 6.72 -6.89 4.11
C ASP A 73 7.69 -6.77 5.30
N GLN A 74 8.50 -5.73 5.31
CA GLN A 74 9.44 -5.44 6.41
C GLN A 74 8.74 -5.25 7.76
N GLU A 75 7.50 -4.75 7.76
CA GLU A 75 6.70 -4.48 8.96
C GLU A 75 5.37 -5.26 8.91
N ARG A 76 5.36 -6.43 8.26
CA ARG A 76 4.15 -7.23 7.97
C ARG A 76 3.28 -7.48 9.19
N ASP A 77 3.88 -7.88 10.32
CA ASP A 77 3.14 -8.18 11.54
C ASP A 77 2.42 -6.97 12.10
N LEU A 78 3.05 -5.79 12.00
CA LEU A 78 2.42 -4.54 12.41
C LEU A 78 1.25 -4.17 11.49
N TYR A 79 1.43 -4.29 10.17
CA TYR A 79 0.33 -4.09 9.21
C TYR A 79 -0.81 -5.08 9.45
N LYS A 80 -0.51 -6.35 9.76
CA LYS A 80 -1.52 -7.36 10.07
C LYS A 80 -2.37 -6.97 11.29
N VAL A 81 -1.74 -6.45 12.33
CA VAL A 81 -2.46 -5.94 13.52
C VAL A 81 -3.32 -4.75 13.18
N LEU A 82 -2.79 -3.76 12.43
CA LEU A 82 -3.49 -2.54 12.06
C LEU A 82 -4.67 -2.80 11.08
N PHE A 83 -4.57 -3.83 10.23
CA PHE A 83 -5.63 -4.22 9.30
C PHE A 83 -6.63 -5.22 9.89
N SER A 84 -6.42 -5.70 11.11
CA SER A 84 -7.36 -6.58 11.78
C SER A 84 -8.67 -5.86 12.12
N ASN A 85 -9.72 -6.64 12.41
CA ASN A 85 -11.01 -6.10 12.85
C ASN A 85 -10.93 -5.25 14.14
N ASN A 86 -9.85 -5.47 14.93
CA ASN A 86 -9.55 -4.70 16.14
C ASN A 86 -8.50 -3.59 15.89
N GLY A 87 -8.12 -3.37 14.62
CA GLY A 87 -7.20 -2.32 14.21
C GLY A 87 -7.85 -0.94 14.18
N ASP A 88 -7.03 0.09 14.01
CA ASP A 88 -7.56 1.46 13.90
C ASP A 88 -8.12 1.72 12.50
N GLN A 89 -9.44 1.91 12.39
CA GLN A 89 -10.07 2.31 11.12
C GLN A 89 -9.47 3.59 10.53
N ARG A 90 -8.94 4.48 11.37
CA ARG A 90 -8.27 5.71 10.92
C ARG A 90 -6.98 5.41 10.17
N PHE A 91 -6.26 4.34 10.55
CA PHE A 91 -5.07 3.89 9.83
C PHE A 91 -5.39 3.54 8.37
N TRP A 92 -6.47 2.76 8.16
CA TRP A 92 -6.94 2.42 6.81
C TRP A 92 -7.27 3.66 5.98
N GLN A 93 -8.00 4.61 6.56
CA GLN A 93 -8.36 5.86 5.89
C GLN A 93 -7.13 6.72 5.56
N LYS A 94 -6.15 6.81 6.49
CA LYS A 94 -4.89 7.53 6.26
C LYS A 94 -4.07 6.88 5.15
N LEU A 95 -3.93 5.55 5.17
CA LEU A 95 -3.21 4.80 4.13
C LEU A 95 -3.85 5.00 2.76
N ARG A 96 -5.18 4.89 2.69
CA ARG A 96 -5.95 5.15 1.48
C ARG A 96 -5.71 6.57 0.94
N ALA A 97 -5.74 7.57 1.81
CA ALA A 97 -5.49 8.96 1.42
C ALA A 97 -4.05 9.16 0.88
N ILE A 98 -3.06 8.54 1.51
CA ILE A 98 -1.66 8.59 1.09
C ILE A 98 -1.50 7.95 -0.30
N LEU A 99 -2.05 6.76 -0.53
CA LEU A 99 -1.99 6.08 -1.83
C LEU A 99 -2.74 6.85 -2.92
N THR A 100 -3.90 7.40 -2.60
CA THR A 100 -4.67 8.24 -3.53
C THR A 100 -3.85 9.47 -3.96
N LYS A 101 -3.24 10.15 -3.01
CA LYS A 101 -2.39 11.33 -3.29
C LYS A 101 -1.19 10.94 -4.16
N GLU A 102 -0.55 9.83 -3.85
CA GLU A 102 0.59 9.34 -4.62
C GLU A 102 0.20 8.96 -6.05
N MET A 103 -0.92 8.26 -6.22
CA MET A 103 -1.45 7.90 -7.55
C MET A 103 -1.74 9.14 -8.40
N ARG A 104 -2.37 10.18 -7.83
CA ARG A 104 -2.62 11.44 -8.52
C ARG A 104 -1.32 12.14 -8.94
N SER A 105 -0.34 12.18 -8.04
CA SER A 105 0.97 12.77 -8.35
C SER A 105 1.67 12.04 -9.50
N ARG A 106 1.55 10.71 -9.56
CA ARG A 106 2.10 9.89 -10.65
C ARG A 106 1.36 10.07 -11.95
N ALA A 107 0.03 10.14 -11.90
CA ALA A 107 -0.77 10.41 -13.09
C ALA A 107 -0.35 11.74 -13.74
N GLN A 108 -0.14 12.78 -12.95
CA GLN A 108 0.40 14.07 -13.44
C GLN A 108 1.82 13.92 -14.01
N LEU A 109 2.71 13.23 -13.30
CA LEU A 109 4.10 13.02 -13.73
C LEU A 109 4.19 12.25 -15.05
N TYR A 110 3.28 11.28 -15.27
CA TYR A 110 3.23 10.46 -16.47
C TYR A 110 2.36 11.05 -17.57
N ASN A 111 1.71 12.18 -17.31
CA ASN A 111 0.73 12.79 -18.22
C ASN A 111 -0.37 11.80 -18.63
N VAL A 112 -0.92 11.09 -17.63
CA VAL A 112 -2.06 10.19 -17.81
C VAL A 112 -3.20 10.63 -16.90
N HIS A 113 -4.43 10.25 -17.25
CA HIS A 113 -5.64 10.56 -16.47
C HIS A 113 -6.50 9.30 -16.30
N LEU A 114 -7.44 9.36 -15.38
CA LEU A 114 -8.45 8.32 -15.22
C LEU A 114 -9.34 8.29 -16.46
N THR A 115 -9.87 7.09 -16.75
CA THR A 115 -10.79 6.90 -17.88
C THR A 115 -12.02 7.80 -17.76
N ASP A 116 -12.52 8.27 -18.91
CA ASP A 116 -13.78 9.03 -18.99
C ASP A 116 -15.02 8.13 -19.20
N LYS A 117 -14.81 6.81 -19.26
CA LYS A 117 -15.92 5.83 -19.44
C LYS A 117 -16.84 5.72 -18.22
N ILE A 118 -16.35 6.09 -17.05
CA ILE A 118 -17.09 6.17 -15.79
C ILE A 118 -16.67 7.44 -15.04
N PRO A 119 -17.51 7.99 -14.16
CA PRO A 119 -17.09 9.14 -13.35
C PRO A 119 -15.78 8.85 -12.60
N SER A 120 -14.89 9.85 -12.57
CA SER A 120 -13.53 9.72 -12.01
C SER A 120 -13.50 9.24 -10.55
N TYR A 121 -14.55 9.57 -9.78
CA TYR A 121 -14.73 9.07 -8.43
C TYR A 121 -14.75 7.55 -8.39
N TYR A 122 -15.60 6.89 -9.19
CA TYR A 122 -15.68 5.43 -9.23
C TYR A 122 -14.41 4.78 -9.80
N ALA A 123 -13.79 5.39 -10.80
CA ALA A 123 -12.52 4.89 -11.32
C ALA A 123 -11.42 4.90 -10.25
N GLN A 124 -11.38 5.95 -9.41
CA GLN A 124 -10.44 6.05 -8.30
C GLN A 124 -10.73 5.00 -7.21
N GLU A 125 -12.01 4.78 -6.84
CA GLU A 125 -12.41 3.75 -5.88
C GLU A 125 -11.96 2.37 -6.35
N LEU A 126 -12.25 2.00 -7.59
CA LEU A 126 -11.85 0.71 -8.16
C LEU A 126 -10.33 0.49 -8.11
N LEU A 127 -9.54 1.52 -8.43
CA LEU A 127 -8.09 1.41 -8.43
C LEU A 127 -7.53 1.28 -7.00
N ILE A 128 -7.96 2.13 -6.08
CA ILE A 128 -7.37 2.19 -4.75
C ILE A 128 -7.89 1.06 -3.87
N ASP A 129 -9.20 0.82 -3.86
CA ASP A 129 -9.77 -0.18 -2.97
C ASP A 129 -9.48 -1.60 -3.45
N GLY A 130 -9.42 -1.82 -4.77
CA GLY A 130 -8.92 -3.08 -5.34
C GLY A 130 -7.48 -3.38 -4.91
N LEU A 131 -6.61 -2.38 -4.98
CA LEU A 131 -5.22 -2.46 -4.53
C LEU A 131 -5.12 -2.81 -3.04
N LEU A 132 -5.80 -2.05 -2.20
CA LEU A 132 -5.79 -2.24 -0.75
C LEU A 132 -6.39 -3.58 -0.33
N SER A 133 -7.46 -4.03 -1.01
CA SER A 133 -8.09 -5.33 -0.76
C SER A 133 -7.12 -6.48 -1.03
N LEU A 134 -6.39 -6.45 -2.14
CA LEU A 134 -5.38 -7.47 -2.46
C LEU A 134 -4.20 -7.43 -1.49
N ILE A 135 -3.72 -6.25 -1.12
CA ILE A 135 -2.65 -6.10 -0.12
C ILE A 135 -3.09 -6.70 1.22
N LYS A 136 -4.31 -6.40 1.66
CA LYS A 136 -4.85 -6.98 2.89
C LYS A 136 -4.94 -8.50 2.81
N ALA A 137 -5.46 -9.05 1.71
CA ALA A 137 -5.56 -10.50 1.49
C ALA A 137 -4.18 -11.17 1.55
N TRP A 138 -3.16 -10.55 0.97
CA TRP A 138 -1.78 -11.05 1.01
C TRP A 138 -1.17 -11.00 2.41
N ILE A 139 -1.42 -9.94 3.19
CA ILE A 139 -0.96 -9.82 4.58
C ILE A 139 -1.61 -10.88 5.47
N ASP A 140 -2.90 -11.15 5.26
CA ASP A 140 -3.68 -12.11 6.05
C ASP A 140 -3.40 -13.57 5.65
N ASN A 141 -2.81 -13.81 4.47
CA ASN A 141 -2.49 -15.16 3.99
C ASN A 141 -1.45 -15.82 4.91
N PRO A 142 -1.72 -17.01 5.48
CA PRO A 142 -0.76 -17.75 6.30
C PRO A 142 0.47 -18.25 5.52
N HIS A 143 0.34 -18.38 4.19
CA HIS A 143 1.41 -18.78 3.27
C HIS A 143 1.52 -17.76 2.13
N PRO A 144 1.97 -16.52 2.42
CA PRO A 144 1.98 -15.46 1.43
C PRO A 144 3.03 -15.72 0.36
N GLU A 145 2.73 -15.27 -0.83
CA GLU A 145 3.68 -15.20 -1.93
C GLU A 145 4.86 -14.29 -1.57
N SER A 146 5.99 -14.52 -2.23
CA SER A 146 7.14 -13.60 -2.11
C SER A 146 6.76 -12.19 -2.57
N VAL A 147 7.46 -11.17 -2.06
CA VAL A 147 7.30 -9.77 -2.46
C VAL A 147 7.30 -9.62 -3.99
N GLU A 148 8.26 -10.25 -4.66
CA GLU A 148 8.37 -10.19 -6.12
C GLU A 148 7.16 -10.82 -6.81
N HIS A 149 6.74 -12.01 -6.37
CA HIS A 149 5.60 -12.71 -6.98
C HIS A 149 4.31 -11.94 -6.75
N PHE A 150 4.04 -11.53 -5.52
CA PHE A 150 2.83 -10.76 -5.22
C PHE A 150 2.78 -9.42 -5.96
N SER A 151 3.92 -8.73 -6.10
CA SER A 151 4.00 -7.49 -6.88
C SER A 151 3.63 -7.71 -8.36
N LYS A 152 3.99 -8.87 -8.94
CA LYS A 152 3.55 -9.25 -10.31
C LYS A 152 2.05 -9.48 -10.36
N ILE A 153 1.49 -10.23 -9.39
CA ILE A 153 0.04 -10.46 -9.28
C ILE A 153 -0.68 -9.13 -9.17
N LEU A 154 -0.25 -8.25 -8.26
CA LEU A 154 -0.85 -6.97 -8.00
C LEU A 154 -0.80 -6.03 -9.22
N ASN A 155 0.33 -6.02 -9.94
CA ASN A 155 0.46 -5.24 -11.17
C ASN A 155 -0.44 -5.79 -12.29
N PHE A 156 -0.50 -7.12 -12.44
CA PHE A 156 -1.33 -7.76 -13.43
C PHE A 156 -2.82 -7.59 -13.16
N SER A 157 -3.24 -7.65 -11.89
CA SER A 157 -4.65 -7.46 -11.50
C SER A 157 -5.22 -6.10 -11.91
N GLN A 158 -4.35 -5.08 -12.04
CA GLN A 158 -4.78 -3.75 -12.52
C GLN A 158 -5.11 -3.71 -14.02
N MET A 159 -4.83 -4.78 -14.77
CA MET A 159 -5.11 -4.91 -16.20
C MET A 159 -6.30 -5.82 -16.48
N LEU A 160 -6.72 -6.63 -15.50
CA LEU A 160 -7.83 -7.55 -15.64
C LEU A 160 -9.17 -6.81 -15.49
N ALA A 161 -10.08 -7.07 -16.41
CA ALA A 161 -11.48 -6.76 -16.18
C ALA A 161 -12.11 -7.84 -15.26
N PRO A 162 -13.18 -7.54 -14.51
CA PRO A 162 -13.83 -8.55 -13.67
C PRO A 162 -14.26 -9.81 -14.42
N ILE A 163 -14.58 -9.69 -15.69
CA ILE A 163 -14.94 -10.82 -16.56
C ILE A 163 -13.76 -11.73 -16.85
N ASP A 164 -12.53 -11.20 -16.86
CA ASP A 164 -11.31 -11.97 -17.14
C ASP A 164 -10.92 -12.87 -15.95
N LEU A 165 -11.57 -12.71 -14.80
CA LEU A 165 -11.41 -13.57 -13.63
C LEU A 165 -12.26 -14.84 -13.70
N LEU A 166 -13.12 -14.95 -14.72
CA LEU A 166 -14.03 -16.07 -14.92
C LEU A 166 -13.59 -16.85 -16.15
N GLU A 167 -13.25 -18.13 -15.97
CA GLU A 167 -12.93 -19.05 -17.06
C GLU A 167 -14.04 -20.10 -17.22
N LYS A 168 -14.31 -20.52 -18.46
CA LYS A 168 -15.22 -21.65 -18.73
C LYS A 168 -14.47 -22.94 -18.45
N ASN A 169 -15.12 -23.85 -17.72
CA ASN A 169 -14.67 -25.24 -17.57
C ASN A 169 -14.80 -26.00 -18.91
#